data_5632af2e449348cc906348091e99bf48
#
_entry.id   5632af2e449348cc906348091e99bf48
#
_cell.length_a   1.000
_cell.length_b   1.000
_cell.length_c   1.000
_cell.angle_alpha   90.00
_cell.angle_beta   90.00
_cell.angle_gamma   90.00
#
_symmetry.space_group_name_H-M   'P 1'
#
loop_
_entity.id
_entity.type
_entity.pdbx_description
1 polymer ?
#
loop_
_entity_poly.entity_id
_entity_poly.type
_entity_poly.pdbx_seq_one_letter_code
_entity_poly.pdbx_strand_id
1 'polypeptide(L)'
;MAEVISKIGVSKSVPQGAAVLGVCEIENKSVLDDLVAHEKLQDKNYQIVHYDSPDKRGIDVGFLYQPKYFTVTSSKSFTLKLPDNPNWATRDQLLVTGELNGQKMHFIVCHWPSRRGGQKESSYKRVAAGELAKSIVDSLTKEDPLAKVLVMGDLNDDPVDPSVRETMNSVGEIENMVTGDMFNPMESLFKLGIGT
;
A
#
# COMPACT_ATOMS: atom_id res chain seq x y z
N MET A 1 -7.28 5.75 -16.64
CA MET A 1 -6.22 5.54 -15.61
C MET A 1 -4.85 6.06 -16.08
N ALA A 2 -4.33 5.65 -17.24
CA ALA A 2 -3.03 6.09 -17.76
C ALA A 2 -2.84 7.62 -17.78
N GLU A 3 -3.86 8.40 -18.21
CA GLU A 3 -3.87 9.86 -18.17
C GLU A 3 -3.61 10.44 -16.77
N VAL A 4 -4.21 9.84 -15.73
CA VAL A 4 -4.04 10.28 -14.34
C VAL A 4 -2.63 9.95 -13.86
N ILE A 5 -2.20 8.70 -14.04
CA ILE A 5 -0.86 8.24 -13.60
C ILE A 5 0.25 9.04 -14.29
N SER A 6 0.06 9.42 -15.57
CA SER A 6 1.05 10.22 -16.29
C SER A 6 1.34 11.57 -15.64
N LYS A 7 0.43 12.09 -14.81
CA LYS A 7 0.51 13.39 -14.13
C LYS A 7 0.88 13.31 -12.65
N ILE A 8 0.72 12.13 -12.01
CA ILE A 8 1.01 11.96 -10.59
C ILE A 8 2.49 12.24 -10.31
N GLY A 9 2.75 13.13 -9.35
CA GLY A 9 4.09 13.49 -8.90
C GLY A 9 4.93 14.28 -9.91
N VAL A 10 4.34 14.68 -11.06
CA VAL A 10 5.06 15.46 -12.07
C VAL A 10 5.24 16.90 -11.61
N SER A 11 6.48 17.36 -11.62
CA SER A 11 6.86 18.74 -11.30
C SER A 11 8.06 19.17 -12.14
N LYS A 12 8.48 20.43 -12.02
CA LYS A 12 9.70 20.92 -12.70
C LYS A 12 10.95 20.14 -12.27
N SER A 13 11.03 19.76 -11.00
CA SER A 13 12.15 18.98 -10.43
C SER A 13 12.00 17.49 -10.65
N VAL A 14 10.79 16.98 -10.88
CA VAL A 14 10.48 15.55 -11.06
C VAL A 14 9.63 15.37 -12.34
N PRO A 15 10.20 15.60 -13.54
CA PRO A 15 9.42 15.57 -14.79
C PRO A 15 8.91 14.16 -15.14
N GLN A 16 9.54 13.11 -14.61
CA GLN A 16 9.12 11.73 -14.83
C GLN A 16 7.97 11.27 -13.89
N GLY A 17 7.59 12.10 -12.90
CA GLY A 17 6.53 11.79 -11.96
C GLY A 17 6.94 10.75 -10.91
N ALA A 18 5.97 10.02 -10.39
CA ALA A 18 6.19 9.07 -9.29
C ALA A 18 7.15 7.94 -9.67
N ALA A 19 8.19 7.75 -8.86
CA ALA A 19 9.15 6.65 -9.06
C ALA A 19 8.53 5.29 -8.76
N VAL A 20 7.57 5.24 -7.83
CA VAL A 20 6.84 4.05 -7.42
C VAL A 20 5.36 4.39 -7.23
N LEU A 21 4.47 3.43 -7.44
CA LEU A 21 3.03 3.54 -7.27
C LEU A 21 2.45 2.21 -6.77
N GLY A 22 1.67 2.25 -5.69
CA GLY A 22 0.76 1.17 -5.32
C GLY A 22 -0.57 1.34 -6.06
N VAL A 23 -1.11 0.25 -6.57
CA VAL A 23 -2.40 0.22 -7.26
C VAL A 23 -3.31 -0.86 -6.68
N CYS A 24 -4.61 -0.58 -6.65
CA CYS A 24 -5.65 -1.45 -6.12
C CYS A 24 -6.72 -1.72 -7.20
N GLU A 25 -7.61 -2.69 -6.94
CA GLU A 25 -8.71 -3.08 -7.84
C GLU A 25 -8.19 -3.61 -9.20
N ILE A 26 -7.11 -4.39 -9.16
CA ILE A 26 -6.48 -4.97 -10.34
C ILE A 26 -7.04 -6.37 -10.57
N GLU A 27 -7.63 -6.62 -11.74
CA GLU A 27 -8.18 -7.92 -12.11
C GLU A 27 -7.10 -8.99 -12.29
N ASN A 28 -5.98 -8.62 -12.88
CA ASN A 28 -4.87 -9.53 -13.17
C ASN A 28 -3.65 -8.75 -13.70
N LYS A 29 -2.54 -9.47 -13.88
CA LYS A 29 -1.31 -8.87 -14.39
C LYS A 29 -1.46 -8.27 -15.79
N SER A 30 -2.27 -8.84 -16.68
CA SER A 30 -2.40 -8.33 -18.06
C SER A 30 -2.99 -6.93 -18.13
N VAL A 31 -3.88 -6.57 -17.19
CA VAL A 31 -4.41 -5.19 -17.08
C VAL A 31 -3.29 -4.20 -16.74
N LEU A 32 -2.34 -4.61 -15.91
CA LEU A 32 -1.17 -3.79 -15.59
C LEU A 32 -0.20 -3.71 -16.78
N ASP A 33 0.01 -4.83 -17.51
CA ASP A 33 0.85 -4.84 -18.71
C ASP A 33 0.29 -3.88 -19.77
N ASP A 34 -1.02 -3.89 -20.01
CA ASP A 34 -1.70 -2.94 -20.91
C ASP A 34 -1.58 -1.50 -20.42
N LEU A 35 -1.70 -1.29 -19.12
CA LEU A 35 -1.59 0.04 -18.51
C LEU A 35 -0.20 0.65 -18.72
N VAL A 36 0.87 -0.09 -18.45
CA VAL A 36 2.24 0.42 -18.57
C VAL A 36 2.69 0.57 -20.03
N ALA A 37 2.10 -0.23 -20.93
CA ALA A 37 2.32 -0.14 -22.38
C ALA A 37 1.57 1.04 -23.05
N HIS A 38 0.64 1.66 -22.34
CA HIS A 38 -0.15 2.75 -22.90
C HIS A 38 0.73 3.95 -23.30
N GLU A 39 0.46 4.57 -24.45
CA GLU A 39 1.23 5.68 -25.04
C GLU A 39 1.63 6.80 -24.06
N LYS A 40 0.78 7.09 -23.06
CA LYS A 40 1.02 8.12 -22.04
C LYS A 40 1.98 7.68 -20.91
N LEU A 41 2.31 6.41 -20.83
CA LEU A 41 3.16 5.83 -19.77
C LEU A 41 4.40 5.14 -20.30
N GLN A 42 4.44 4.77 -21.58
CA GLN A 42 5.55 4.02 -22.17
C GLN A 42 6.92 4.70 -21.95
N ASP A 43 6.97 6.04 -22.01
CA ASP A 43 8.22 6.79 -21.79
C ASP A 43 8.70 6.78 -20.33
N LYS A 44 7.82 6.42 -19.40
CA LYS A 44 8.16 6.29 -17.98
C LYS A 44 8.75 4.92 -17.66
N ASN A 45 8.59 3.94 -18.56
CA ASN A 45 9.13 2.60 -18.46
C ASN A 45 8.80 1.89 -17.13
N TYR A 46 7.55 2.00 -16.67
CA TYR A 46 7.13 1.30 -15.46
C TYR A 46 7.25 -0.21 -15.61
N GLN A 47 7.81 -0.84 -14.59
CA GLN A 47 7.81 -2.28 -14.39
C GLN A 47 6.80 -2.64 -13.30
N ILE A 48 6.44 -3.92 -13.22
CA ILE A 48 5.32 -4.41 -12.41
C ILE A 48 5.81 -5.47 -11.42
N VAL A 49 5.36 -5.36 -10.16
CA VAL A 49 5.32 -6.47 -9.21
C VAL A 49 3.85 -6.77 -8.90
N HIS A 50 3.45 -8.01 -9.12
CA HIS A 50 2.07 -8.46 -8.94
C HIS A 50 2.05 -9.93 -8.52
N TYR A 51 1.09 -10.28 -7.67
CA TYR A 51 0.74 -11.65 -7.26
C TYR A 51 -0.77 -11.79 -7.26
N ASP A 52 -1.26 -12.93 -7.72
CA ASP A 52 -2.67 -13.26 -7.62
C ASP A 52 -3.05 -13.47 -6.15
N SER A 53 -4.15 -12.86 -5.71
CA SER A 53 -4.70 -12.98 -4.37
C SER A 53 -5.84 -14.01 -4.34
N PRO A 54 -6.15 -14.56 -3.16
CA PRO A 54 -7.28 -15.50 -3.02
C PRO A 54 -8.66 -14.81 -2.98
N ASP A 55 -8.76 -13.52 -3.27
CA ASP A 55 -10.04 -12.80 -3.30
C ASP A 55 -11.00 -13.43 -4.31
N LYS A 56 -12.23 -13.75 -3.87
CA LYS A 56 -13.23 -14.45 -4.69
C LYS A 56 -13.72 -13.66 -5.90
N ARG A 57 -13.49 -12.35 -5.94
CA ARG A 57 -13.83 -11.47 -7.07
C ARG A 57 -12.70 -11.40 -8.09
N GLY A 58 -11.54 -12.02 -7.81
CA GLY A 58 -10.36 -11.97 -8.67
C GLY A 58 -9.77 -10.57 -8.77
N ILE A 59 -9.73 -9.83 -7.66
CA ILE A 59 -9.09 -8.51 -7.62
C ILE A 59 -7.89 -8.51 -6.69
N ASP A 60 -6.84 -7.80 -7.11
CA ASP A 60 -5.52 -7.80 -6.51
C ASP A 60 -5.04 -6.39 -6.17
N VAL A 61 -3.86 -6.32 -5.60
CA VAL A 61 -3.02 -5.13 -5.53
C VAL A 61 -1.80 -5.31 -6.43
N GLY A 62 -1.22 -4.21 -6.88
CA GLY A 62 -0.01 -4.23 -7.67
C GLY A 62 0.94 -3.09 -7.27
N PHE A 63 2.17 -3.20 -7.71
CA PHE A 63 3.20 -2.19 -7.51
C PHE A 63 3.88 -1.89 -8.84
N LEU A 64 3.86 -0.62 -9.24
CA LEU A 64 4.53 -0.12 -10.43
C LEU A 64 5.78 0.66 -10.01
N TYR A 65 6.87 0.49 -10.73
CA TYR A 65 8.11 1.20 -10.43
C TYR A 65 8.90 1.56 -11.69
N GLN A 66 9.59 2.67 -11.65
CA GLN A 66 10.53 3.08 -12.71
C GLN A 66 11.92 2.54 -12.38
N PRO A 67 12.51 1.59 -13.17
CA PRO A 67 13.83 1.00 -12.90
C PRO A 67 14.96 2.00 -12.80
N LYS A 68 14.80 3.17 -13.41
CA LYS A 68 15.75 4.28 -13.32
C LYS A 68 15.94 4.79 -11.89
N TYR A 69 14.91 4.70 -11.05
CA TYR A 69 14.89 5.28 -9.71
C TYR A 69 14.77 4.24 -8.60
N PHE A 70 14.17 3.11 -8.90
CA PHE A 70 13.94 2.05 -7.92
C PHE A 70 14.34 0.68 -8.47
N THR A 71 15.18 -0.02 -7.72
CA THR A 71 15.60 -1.39 -8.04
C THR A 71 14.97 -2.34 -7.03
N VAL A 72 14.09 -3.23 -7.49
CA VAL A 72 13.48 -4.26 -6.63
C VAL A 72 14.52 -5.30 -6.25
N THR A 73 14.69 -5.58 -4.97
CA THR A 73 15.57 -6.62 -4.44
C THR A 73 14.81 -7.86 -3.98
N SER A 74 13.58 -7.68 -3.48
CA SER A 74 12.68 -8.79 -3.14
C SER A 74 11.24 -8.33 -3.14
N SER A 75 10.31 -9.30 -3.28
CA SER A 75 8.88 -9.07 -3.08
C SER A 75 8.22 -10.32 -2.52
N LYS A 76 7.10 -10.11 -1.80
CA LYS A 76 6.31 -11.19 -1.21
C LYS A 76 4.87 -10.75 -0.98
N SER A 77 3.92 -11.64 -1.25
CA SER A 77 2.52 -11.47 -0.84
C SER A 77 2.25 -12.11 0.51
N PHE A 78 1.35 -11.50 1.28
CA PHE A 78 0.92 -11.96 2.60
C PHE A 78 -0.60 -12.08 2.63
N THR A 79 -1.08 -13.30 2.82
CA THR A 79 -2.52 -13.60 2.85
C THR A 79 -3.10 -13.33 4.23
N LEU A 80 -4.14 -12.51 4.28
CA LEU A 80 -4.92 -12.29 5.50
C LEU A 80 -5.79 -13.51 5.79
N LYS A 81 -5.67 -14.06 7.00
CA LYS A 81 -6.47 -15.18 7.49
C LYS A 81 -7.27 -14.74 8.73
N LEU A 82 -8.54 -15.09 8.76
CA LEU A 82 -9.39 -14.89 9.94
C LEU A 82 -9.51 -16.24 10.69
N PRO A 83 -9.09 -16.33 11.97
CA PRO A 83 -9.15 -17.58 12.71
C PRO A 83 -10.55 -18.20 12.76
N ASP A 84 -11.57 -17.36 12.95
CA ASP A 84 -12.97 -17.80 13.08
C ASP A 84 -13.66 -18.04 11.72
N ASN A 85 -12.99 -17.76 10.61
CA ASN A 85 -13.53 -17.98 9.26
C ASN A 85 -12.41 -18.38 8.28
N PRO A 86 -11.89 -19.60 8.34
CA PRO A 86 -10.75 -20.03 7.54
C PRO A 86 -11.02 -20.08 6.02
N ASN A 87 -12.29 -20.11 5.62
CA ASN A 87 -12.70 -20.11 4.21
C ASN A 87 -12.93 -18.69 3.65
N TRP A 88 -12.82 -17.67 4.51
CA TRP A 88 -12.90 -16.30 4.05
C TRP A 88 -11.58 -15.88 3.41
N ALA A 89 -11.69 -15.19 2.28
CA ALA A 89 -10.54 -14.74 1.50
C ALA A 89 -10.72 -13.30 1.05
N THR A 90 -9.62 -12.59 0.92
CA THR A 90 -9.53 -11.21 0.46
C THR A 90 -8.20 -11.00 -0.25
N ARG A 91 -7.93 -9.76 -0.66
CA ARG A 91 -6.66 -9.38 -1.29
C ARG A 91 -5.50 -9.58 -0.34
N ASP A 92 -4.40 -10.07 -0.88
CA ASP A 92 -3.13 -10.14 -0.18
C ASP A 92 -2.56 -8.73 0.06
N GLN A 93 -1.69 -8.61 1.04
CA GLN A 93 -0.85 -7.42 1.21
C GLN A 93 0.49 -7.67 0.54
N LEU A 94 0.90 -6.76 -0.35
CA LEU A 94 2.11 -6.91 -1.15
C LEU A 94 3.27 -6.14 -0.54
N LEU A 95 4.29 -6.83 -0.07
CA LEU A 95 5.56 -6.24 0.33
C LEU A 95 6.51 -6.22 -0.88
N VAL A 96 7.05 -5.04 -1.18
CA VAL A 96 8.14 -4.85 -2.14
C VAL A 96 9.30 -4.15 -1.44
N THR A 97 10.46 -4.77 -1.47
CA THR A 97 11.72 -4.23 -0.93
C THR A 97 12.65 -3.89 -2.08
N GLY A 98 13.33 -2.78 -1.98
CA GLY A 98 14.27 -2.37 -3.01
C GLY A 98 15.09 -1.15 -2.61
N GLU A 99 15.83 -0.63 -3.56
CA GLU A 99 16.66 0.56 -3.40
C GLU A 99 16.06 1.73 -4.18
N LEU A 100 15.69 2.80 -3.48
CA LEU A 100 15.27 4.07 -4.04
C LEU A 100 16.43 5.05 -3.93
N ASN A 101 17.06 5.38 -5.05
CA ASN A 101 18.20 6.30 -5.08
C ASN A 101 19.30 5.93 -4.03
N GLY A 102 19.64 4.63 -3.95
CA GLY A 102 20.66 4.10 -3.03
C GLY A 102 20.20 3.95 -1.58
N GLN A 103 18.92 4.17 -1.28
CA GLN A 103 18.34 3.97 0.05
C GLN A 103 17.41 2.76 0.04
N LYS A 104 17.66 1.80 0.95
CA LYS A 104 16.78 0.65 1.14
C LYS A 104 15.40 1.12 1.63
N MET A 105 14.36 0.74 0.90
CA MET A 105 12.97 1.07 1.19
C MET A 105 12.10 -0.18 1.13
N HIS A 106 11.05 -0.19 1.94
CA HIS A 106 10.04 -1.22 1.97
C HIS A 106 8.68 -0.57 1.71
N PHE A 107 7.94 -1.11 0.75
CA PHE A 107 6.60 -0.65 0.40
C PHE A 107 5.62 -1.79 0.65
N ILE A 108 4.56 -1.52 1.40
CA ILE A 108 3.47 -2.46 1.65
C ILE A 108 2.24 -1.90 0.96
N VAL A 109 1.79 -2.55 -0.12
CA VAL A 109 0.56 -2.17 -0.82
C VAL A 109 -0.59 -2.96 -0.26
N CYS A 110 -1.62 -2.24 0.21
CA CYS A 110 -2.77 -2.79 0.89
C CYS A 110 -4.06 -2.47 0.14
N HIS A 111 -5.01 -3.41 0.15
CA HIS A 111 -6.41 -3.14 -0.12
C HIS A 111 -7.24 -3.93 0.90
N TRP A 112 -7.56 -3.26 2.01
CA TRP A 112 -8.22 -3.91 3.14
C TRP A 112 -9.70 -4.20 2.88
N PRO A 113 -10.33 -5.06 3.72
CA PRO A 113 -11.75 -5.38 3.59
C PRO A 113 -12.63 -4.13 3.65
N SER A 114 -13.57 -4.03 2.71
CA SER A 114 -14.48 -2.88 2.64
C SER A 114 -15.46 -2.85 3.82
N ARG A 115 -16.11 -1.71 4.01
CA ARG A 115 -17.17 -1.48 5.02
C ARG A 115 -18.48 -2.16 4.67
N ARG A 116 -18.49 -3.13 3.72
CA ARG A 116 -19.69 -3.85 3.29
C ARG A 116 -20.33 -4.60 4.46
N GLY A 117 -21.63 -4.40 4.66
CA GLY A 117 -22.38 -4.95 5.77
C GLY A 117 -22.41 -4.07 7.02
N GLY A 118 -21.80 -2.89 6.95
CA GLY A 118 -21.70 -1.92 8.03
C GLY A 118 -20.26 -1.69 8.48
N GLN A 119 -19.93 -0.43 8.77
CA GLN A 119 -18.58 -0.06 9.21
C GLN A 119 -18.21 -0.79 10.50
N LYS A 120 -19.11 -0.75 11.49
CA LYS A 120 -18.88 -1.35 12.81
C LYS A 120 -18.83 -2.88 12.74
N GLU A 121 -19.75 -3.49 12.00
CA GLU A 121 -19.89 -4.93 11.83
C GLU A 121 -18.71 -5.56 11.08
N SER A 122 -18.07 -4.80 10.20
CA SER A 122 -16.92 -5.26 9.40
C SER A 122 -15.56 -4.82 9.97
N SER A 123 -15.53 -3.98 11.00
CA SER A 123 -14.30 -3.37 11.54
C SER A 123 -13.26 -4.41 11.96
N TYR A 124 -13.67 -5.52 12.56
CA TYR A 124 -12.75 -6.59 12.98
C TYR A 124 -11.88 -7.16 11.83
N LYS A 125 -12.40 -7.12 10.58
CA LYS A 125 -11.65 -7.57 9.40
C LYS A 125 -10.54 -6.59 9.05
N ARG A 126 -10.78 -5.29 9.20
CA ARG A 126 -9.79 -4.25 8.95
C ARG A 126 -8.77 -4.18 10.09
N VAL A 127 -9.21 -4.41 11.33
CA VAL A 127 -8.29 -4.59 12.47
C VAL A 127 -7.34 -5.76 12.20
N ALA A 128 -7.85 -6.93 11.80
CA ALA A 128 -7.01 -8.08 11.43
C ALA A 128 -6.07 -7.78 10.24
N ALA A 129 -6.53 -6.97 9.27
CA ALA A 129 -5.67 -6.53 8.16
C ALA A 129 -4.57 -5.56 8.64
N GLY A 130 -4.90 -4.67 9.58
CA GLY A 130 -3.94 -3.79 10.25
C GLY A 130 -2.91 -4.59 11.07
N GLU A 131 -3.34 -5.62 11.82
CA GLU A 131 -2.45 -6.52 12.54
C GLU A 131 -1.46 -7.23 11.62
N LEU A 132 -1.92 -7.70 10.45
CA LEU A 132 -1.04 -8.29 9.44
C LEU A 132 -0.02 -7.26 8.93
N ALA A 133 -0.46 -6.06 8.54
CA ALA A 133 0.44 -5.00 8.08
C ALA A 133 1.46 -4.64 9.18
N LYS A 134 1.00 -4.45 10.42
CA LYS A 134 1.87 -4.15 11.57
C LYS A 134 2.89 -5.25 11.81
N SER A 135 2.50 -6.52 11.70
CA SER A 135 3.43 -7.65 11.86
C SER A 135 4.54 -7.66 10.80
N ILE A 136 4.22 -7.24 9.57
CA ILE A 136 5.23 -7.08 8.50
C ILE A 136 6.18 -5.93 8.86
N VAL A 137 5.64 -4.78 9.26
CA VAL A 137 6.45 -3.62 9.70
C VAL A 137 7.37 -4.01 10.87
N ASP A 138 6.83 -4.68 11.89
CA ASP A 138 7.59 -5.10 13.07
C ASP A 138 8.70 -6.09 12.74
N SER A 139 8.46 -7.00 11.79
CA SER A 139 9.50 -7.91 11.30
C SER A 139 10.66 -7.15 10.65
N LEU A 140 10.34 -6.17 9.78
CA LEU A 140 11.34 -5.36 9.10
C LEU A 140 12.12 -4.48 10.07
N THR A 141 11.46 -3.85 11.03
CA THR A 141 12.11 -2.98 12.03
C THR A 141 12.88 -3.77 13.09
N LYS A 142 12.53 -5.02 13.32
CA LYS A 142 13.33 -5.94 14.15
C LYS A 142 14.64 -6.33 13.47
N GLU A 143 14.63 -6.51 12.15
CA GLU A 143 15.85 -6.80 11.37
C GLU A 143 16.72 -5.55 11.21
N ASP A 144 16.10 -4.39 10.97
CA ASP A 144 16.77 -3.11 10.83
C ASP A 144 15.95 -2.02 11.56
N PRO A 145 16.38 -1.57 12.75
CA PRO A 145 15.68 -0.52 13.50
C PRO A 145 15.55 0.83 12.75
N LEU A 146 16.31 1.03 11.68
CA LEU A 146 16.23 2.20 10.81
C LEU A 146 15.51 1.91 9.48
N ALA A 147 14.81 0.78 9.38
CA ALA A 147 14.04 0.40 8.20
C ALA A 147 13.07 1.51 7.79
N LYS A 148 13.13 1.89 6.52
CA LYS A 148 12.21 2.86 5.93
C LYS A 148 11.04 2.10 5.33
N VAL A 149 9.90 2.11 6.02
CA VAL A 149 8.70 1.37 5.61
C VAL A 149 7.59 2.36 5.29
N LEU A 150 6.95 2.17 4.13
CA LEU A 150 5.79 2.93 3.69
C LEU A 150 4.63 1.98 3.42
N VAL A 151 3.53 2.16 4.17
CA VAL A 151 2.26 1.45 3.95
C VAL A 151 1.34 2.35 3.16
N MET A 152 0.81 1.84 2.06
CA MET A 152 -0.04 2.61 1.13
C MET A 152 -1.14 1.75 0.52
N GLY A 153 -2.16 2.39 -0.01
CA GLY A 153 -3.27 1.74 -0.70
C GLY A 153 -4.63 2.15 -0.13
N ASP A 154 -5.64 1.33 -0.39
CA ASP A 154 -6.99 1.53 0.14
C ASP A 154 -7.18 0.73 1.44
N LEU A 155 -7.11 1.43 2.57
CA LEU A 155 -7.30 0.82 3.88
C LEU A 155 -8.78 0.63 4.26
N ASN A 156 -9.70 1.21 3.49
CA ASN A 156 -11.15 1.19 3.76
C ASN A 156 -11.55 1.67 5.17
N ASP A 157 -10.64 2.36 5.85
CA ASP A 157 -10.85 3.01 7.15
C ASP A 157 -10.18 4.39 7.15
N ASP A 158 -10.69 5.26 8.00
CA ASP A 158 -10.16 6.61 8.17
C ASP A 158 -8.90 6.58 9.08
N PRO A 159 -8.06 7.62 9.03
CA PRO A 159 -6.85 7.71 9.86
C PRO A 159 -7.09 7.57 11.37
N VAL A 160 -8.33 7.82 11.80
CA VAL A 160 -8.75 7.80 13.21
C VAL A 160 -9.42 6.49 13.63
N ASP A 161 -9.70 5.61 12.69
CA ASP A 161 -10.32 4.31 12.96
C ASP A 161 -9.36 3.35 13.69
N PRO A 162 -9.87 2.40 14.50
CA PRO A 162 -9.05 1.52 15.33
C PRO A 162 -7.99 0.72 14.55
N SER A 163 -8.34 0.27 13.33
CA SER A 163 -7.40 -0.49 12.47
C SER A 163 -6.16 0.31 12.09
N VAL A 164 -6.29 1.62 11.93
CA VAL A 164 -5.20 2.52 11.54
C VAL A 164 -4.56 3.13 12.78
N ARG A 165 -5.35 3.77 13.63
CA ARG A 165 -4.81 4.52 14.78
C ARG A 165 -4.22 3.59 15.85
N GLU A 166 -4.99 2.61 16.30
CA GLU A 166 -4.59 1.75 17.41
C GLU A 166 -3.75 0.57 16.93
N THR A 167 -4.23 -0.17 15.91
CA THR A 167 -3.58 -1.38 15.44
C THR A 167 -2.26 -1.12 14.75
N MET A 168 -2.21 -0.11 13.84
CA MET A 168 -0.97 0.29 13.17
C MET A 168 -0.09 1.21 14.01
N ASN A 169 -0.55 1.64 15.18
CA ASN A 169 0.16 2.61 16.02
C ASN A 169 0.47 3.89 15.25
N SER A 170 -0.55 4.44 14.55
CA SER A 170 -0.34 5.59 13.68
C SER A 170 -0.67 6.92 14.36
N VAL A 171 0.18 7.92 14.14
CA VAL A 171 0.03 9.29 14.65
C VAL A 171 0.12 10.30 13.52
N GLY A 172 -0.73 11.34 13.61
CA GLY A 172 -0.82 12.37 12.57
C GLY A 172 0.17 13.53 12.72
N GLU A 173 0.88 13.60 13.84
CA GLU A 173 1.79 14.70 14.16
C GLU A 173 3.16 14.13 14.55
N ILE A 174 4.20 14.55 13.81
CA ILE A 174 5.57 14.03 13.99
C ILE A 174 6.09 14.31 15.40
N GLU A 175 5.69 15.44 15.99
CA GLU A 175 6.11 15.87 17.33
C GLU A 175 5.61 14.93 18.44
N ASN A 176 4.54 14.17 18.16
CA ASN A 176 3.93 13.23 19.10
C ASN A 176 4.44 11.80 18.93
N MET A 177 5.30 11.54 17.93
CA MET A 177 5.82 10.21 17.66
C MET A 177 6.76 9.71 18.74
N VAL A 178 6.58 8.45 19.11
CA VAL A 178 7.53 7.68 19.92
C VAL A 178 8.05 6.48 19.12
N THR A 179 9.08 5.82 19.64
CA THR A 179 9.66 4.65 18.99
C THR A 179 8.58 3.56 18.78
N GLY A 180 8.43 3.12 17.55
CA GLY A 180 7.44 2.09 17.14
C GLY A 180 6.17 2.65 16.51
N ASP A 181 5.98 3.98 16.52
CA ASP A 181 4.86 4.63 15.84
C ASP A 181 5.09 4.73 14.33
N MET A 182 4.00 4.81 13.61
CA MET A 182 3.99 5.16 12.19
C MET A 182 3.40 6.55 11.99
N PHE A 183 4.08 7.38 11.20
CA PHE A 183 3.53 8.68 10.82
C PHE A 183 2.44 8.53 9.77
N ASN A 184 1.27 9.12 10.04
CA ASN A 184 0.14 9.14 9.12
C ASN A 184 -0.17 10.57 8.63
N PRO A 185 0.36 10.99 7.47
CA PRO A 185 0.14 12.33 6.94
C PRO A 185 -1.32 12.58 6.54
N MET A 186 -2.10 11.51 6.33
CA MET A 186 -3.51 11.63 5.91
C MET A 186 -4.42 12.14 7.03
N GLU A 187 -4.00 12.05 8.31
CA GLU A 187 -4.79 12.55 9.42
C GLU A 187 -5.01 14.06 9.35
N SER A 188 -4.02 14.82 8.88
CA SER A 188 -4.16 16.27 8.70
C SER A 188 -5.19 16.62 7.62
N LEU A 189 -5.22 15.85 6.53
CA LEU A 189 -6.22 16.02 5.46
C LEU A 189 -7.61 15.62 5.95
N PHE A 190 -7.72 14.53 6.69
CA PHE A 190 -8.97 14.08 7.30
C PHE A 190 -9.57 15.17 8.22
N LYS A 191 -8.75 15.80 9.08
CA LYS A 191 -9.17 16.92 9.95
C LYS A 191 -9.71 18.12 9.17
N LEU A 192 -9.26 18.32 7.92
CA LEU A 192 -9.73 19.36 7.01
C LEU A 192 -10.98 18.93 6.20
N GLY A 193 -11.51 17.73 6.42
CA GLY A 193 -12.61 17.18 5.63
C GLY A 193 -12.20 16.82 4.18
N ILE A 194 -10.90 16.65 3.93
CA ILE A 194 -10.36 16.21 2.65
C ILE A 194 -10.08 14.71 2.79
N GLY A 195 -10.87 13.91 2.10
CA GLY A 195 -10.76 12.46 2.14
C GLY A 195 -11.71 11.84 1.12
N THR A 196 -11.69 10.53 1.00
CA THR A 196 -12.57 9.74 0.11
C THR A 196 -13.73 9.17 0.89
#